data_f7813c1ac1402d44d334d3eff87125c2
#
_entry.id   f7813c1ac1402d44d334d3eff87125c2
#
_cell.length_a   1.000
_cell.length_b   1.000
_cell.length_c   1.000
_cell.angle_alpha   90.00
_cell.angle_beta   90.00
_cell.angle_gamma   90.00
#
_symmetry.space_group_name_H-M   'P 1'
#
loop_
_entity.id
_entity.type
_entity.pdbx_description
1 polymer ?
#
loop_
_entity_poly.entity_id
_entity_poly.type
_entity_poly.pdbx_seq_one_letter_code
_entity_poly.pdbx_strand_id
1 'polypeptide(L)'
;MKWITHQTGAVAAGLALQMPLLAVGAAFAGAILPDVLDQSISRMGRNKKQRQKIFNRIHRGNSHWFGWWLGLFIVSAAAPLSPVCKALCAGLAMGATSHVLLDMLTTQGVPLLPFTRKNRVSLSLCSTGKMGEYVFLAAIVAVSA
;
A
#
# COMPACT_ATOMS: atom_id res chain seq x y z
N MET A 1 -6.35 -3.53 -5.50
CA MET A 1 -5.92 -4.86 -6.00
C MET A 1 -6.04 -5.91 -4.90
N LYS A 2 -5.76 -7.21 -5.18
CA LYS A 2 -5.69 -8.23 -4.12
C LYS A 2 -4.42 -8.06 -3.27
N TRP A 3 -4.44 -8.47 -2.02
CA TRP A 3 -3.27 -8.35 -1.14
C TRP A 3 -2.01 -8.98 -1.72
N ILE A 4 -2.15 -10.16 -2.34
CA ILE A 4 -1.01 -10.84 -2.97
C ILE A 4 -0.34 -9.97 -4.04
N THR A 5 -1.10 -9.22 -4.83
CA THR A 5 -0.55 -8.32 -5.85
C THR A 5 0.26 -7.19 -5.22
N HIS A 6 -0.24 -6.60 -4.12
CA HIS A 6 0.47 -5.57 -3.38
C HIS A 6 1.75 -6.10 -2.74
N GLN A 7 1.67 -7.28 -2.13
CA GLN A 7 2.82 -7.91 -1.47
C GLN A 7 3.91 -8.30 -2.48
N THR A 8 3.54 -8.92 -3.60
CA THR A 8 4.49 -9.25 -4.66
C THR A 8 5.12 -8.00 -5.25
N GLY A 9 4.33 -6.96 -5.52
CA GLY A 9 4.85 -5.69 -6.02
C GLY A 9 5.82 -5.00 -5.06
N ALA A 10 5.55 -5.05 -3.75
CA ALA A 10 6.43 -4.49 -2.74
C ALA A 10 7.76 -5.26 -2.63
N VAL A 11 7.71 -6.59 -2.68
CA VAL A 11 8.92 -7.44 -2.68
C VAL A 11 9.76 -7.17 -3.94
N ALA A 12 9.13 -7.19 -5.11
CA ALA A 12 9.80 -6.93 -6.38
C ALA A 12 10.48 -5.55 -6.39
N ALA A 13 9.79 -4.51 -5.95
CA ALA A 13 10.36 -3.17 -5.85
C ALA A 13 11.50 -3.11 -4.82
N GLY A 14 11.38 -3.78 -3.66
CA GLY A 14 12.43 -3.83 -2.66
C GLY A 14 13.71 -4.52 -3.17
N LEU A 15 13.56 -5.61 -3.90
CA LEU A 15 14.68 -6.32 -4.54
C LEU A 15 15.33 -5.48 -5.65
N ALA A 16 14.53 -4.86 -6.52
CA ALA A 16 15.03 -3.98 -7.58
C ALA A 16 15.79 -2.76 -7.04
N LEU A 17 15.39 -2.24 -5.89
CA LEU A 17 16.08 -1.16 -5.17
C LEU A 17 17.26 -1.66 -4.31
N GLN A 18 17.59 -2.94 -4.37
CA GLN A 18 18.68 -3.57 -3.60
C GLN A 18 18.58 -3.32 -2.08
N MET A 19 17.33 -3.28 -1.56
CA MET A 19 17.11 -3.08 -0.14
C MET A 19 17.59 -4.30 0.67
N PRO A 20 18.08 -4.10 1.92
CA PRO A 20 18.39 -5.22 2.81
C PRO A 20 17.19 -6.18 2.95
N LEU A 21 17.45 -7.49 3.04
CA LEU A 21 16.40 -8.51 3.13
C LEU A 21 15.40 -8.24 4.27
N LEU A 22 15.89 -7.70 5.40
CA LEU A 22 15.03 -7.28 6.50
C LEU A 22 14.03 -6.19 6.07
N ALA A 23 14.46 -5.22 5.27
CA ALA A 23 13.60 -4.18 4.74
C ALA A 23 12.63 -4.73 3.68
N VAL A 24 13.06 -5.70 2.85
CA VAL A 24 12.17 -6.38 1.90
C VAL A 24 11.07 -7.16 2.64
N GLY A 25 11.42 -7.88 3.71
CA GLY A 25 10.44 -8.55 4.57
C GLY A 25 9.46 -7.57 5.24
N ALA A 26 9.96 -6.43 5.70
CA ALA A 26 9.12 -5.36 6.24
C ALA A 26 8.21 -4.74 5.14
N ALA A 27 8.70 -4.60 3.90
CA ALA A 27 7.91 -4.11 2.78
C ALA A 27 6.75 -5.05 2.41
N PHE A 28 6.98 -6.37 2.48
CA PHE A 28 5.90 -7.36 2.33
C PHE A 28 4.77 -7.13 3.35
N ALA A 29 5.11 -6.89 4.63
CA ALA A 29 4.12 -6.56 5.66
C ALA A 29 3.50 -5.17 5.44
N GLY A 30 4.31 -4.17 5.08
CA GLY A 30 3.87 -2.81 4.80
C GLY A 30 2.88 -2.71 3.64
N ALA A 31 2.99 -3.63 2.66
CA ALA A 31 2.12 -3.67 1.49
C ALA A 31 0.64 -3.90 1.78
N ILE A 32 0.28 -4.37 2.96
CA ILE A 32 -1.13 -4.54 3.37
C ILE A 32 -1.54 -3.53 4.44
N LEU A 33 -0.60 -2.72 4.93
CA LEU A 33 -0.81 -1.84 6.08
C LEU A 33 -1.93 -0.80 5.88
N PRO A 34 -2.06 -0.12 4.72
CA PRO A 34 -3.18 0.79 4.48
C PRO A 34 -4.55 0.12 4.63
N ASP A 35 -4.71 -1.08 4.09
CA ASP A 35 -5.94 -1.87 4.19
C ASP A 35 -6.22 -2.36 5.61
N VAL A 36 -5.19 -2.82 6.31
CA VAL A 36 -5.29 -3.28 7.72
C VAL A 36 -5.73 -2.15 8.63
N LEU A 37 -5.23 -0.93 8.41
CA LEU A 37 -5.68 0.26 9.15
C LEU A 37 -7.17 0.53 8.91
N ASP A 38 -7.63 0.50 7.66
CA ASP A 38 -9.05 0.67 7.33
C ASP A 38 -9.93 -0.42 7.96
N GLN A 39 -9.49 -1.67 7.89
CA GLN A 39 -10.20 -2.78 8.53
C GLN A 39 -10.26 -2.62 10.06
N SER A 40 -9.17 -2.21 10.69
CA SER A 40 -9.10 -1.99 12.13
C SER A 40 -10.08 -0.91 12.59
N ILE A 41 -10.14 0.22 11.90
CA ILE A 41 -11.11 1.27 12.16
C ILE A 41 -12.54 0.77 11.95
N SER A 42 -12.79 -0.02 10.91
CA SER A 42 -14.12 -0.56 10.62
C SER A 42 -14.64 -1.50 11.71
N ARG A 43 -13.74 -2.18 12.45
CA ARG A 43 -14.10 -3.07 13.59
C ARG A 43 -14.78 -2.35 14.75
N MET A 44 -14.70 -1.02 14.83
CA MET A 44 -15.42 -0.21 15.82
C MET A 44 -16.94 -0.25 15.63
N GLY A 45 -17.44 -0.72 14.49
CA GLY A 45 -18.86 -0.93 14.25
C GLY A 45 -19.45 -2.06 15.13
N ARG A 46 -20.63 -1.82 15.70
CA ARG A 46 -21.31 -2.74 16.63
C ARG A 46 -21.73 -4.07 15.99
N ASN A 47 -22.07 -4.06 14.71
CA ASN A 47 -22.51 -5.23 13.96
C ASN A 47 -21.88 -5.30 12.57
N LYS A 48 -22.00 -6.45 11.88
CA LYS A 48 -21.40 -6.70 10.57
C LYS A 48 -21.82 -5.66 9.51
N LYS A 49 -23.09 -5.26 9.49
CA LYS A 49 -23.63 -4.28 8.54
C LYS A 49 -23.00 -2.89 8.77
N GLN A 50 -22.86 -2.48 10.02
CA GLN A 50 -22.24 -1.22 10.38
C GLN A 50 -20.74 -1.22 10.07
N ARG A 51 -20.02 -2.30 10.36
CA ARG A 51 -18.61 -2.46 10.01
C ARG A 51 -18.38 -2.33 8.51
N GLN A 52 -19.20 -3.00 7.70
CA GLN A 52 -19.12 -2.90 6.25
C GLN A 52 -19.40 -1.48 5.76
N LYS A 53 -20.39 -0.78 6.36
CA LYS A 53 -20.71 0.61 6.02
C LYS A 53 -19.53 1.55 6.35
N ILE A 54 -18.90 1.37 7.52
CA ILE A 54 -17.72 2.14 7.92
C ILE A 54 -16.59 1.85 6.95
N PHE A 55 -16.27 0.58 6.70
CA PHE A 55 -15.21 0.19 5.78
C PHE A 55 -15.39 0.83 4.39
N ASN A 56 -16.57 0.69 3.78
CA ASN A 56 -16.85 1.28 2.47
C ASN A 56 -16.72 2.82 2.46
N ARG A 57 -16.94 3.45 3.64
CA ARG A 57 -16.80 4.91 3.79
C ARG A 57 -15.36 5.36 3.90
N ILE A 58 -14.48 4.60 4.57
CA ILE A 58 -13.09 5.01 4.84
C ILE A 58 -12.10 4.40 3.86
N HIS A 59 -12.39 3.22 3.33
CA HIS A 59 -11.49 2.48 2.44
C HIS A 59 -11.05 3.31 1.24
N ARG A 60 -9.76 3.28 0.97
CA ARG A 60 -9.07 4.16 0.01
C ARG A 60 -9.31 5.64 0.30
N GLY A 61 -9.41 5.99 1.58
CA GLY A 61 -9.46 7.35 2.06
C GLY A 61 -8.10 7.82 2.56
N ASN A 62 -8.08 8.33 3.77
CA ASN A 62 -6.90 8.95 4.38
C ASN A 62 -5.69 8.00 4.52
N SER A 63 -5.92 6.72 4.84
CA SER A 63 -4.89 5.68 4.92
C SER A 63 -4.16 5.43 3.59
N HIS A 64 -4.80 5.72 2.47
CA HIS A 64 -4.25 5.59 1.12
C HIS A 64 -3.71 6.91 0.56
N TRP A 65 -3.54 7.93 1.39
CA TRP A 65 -2.84 9.11 0.94
C TRP A 65 -1.33 8.87 0.92
N PHE A 66 -0.77 9.00 -0.25
CA PHE A 66 0.64 8.76 -0.54
C PHE A 66 1.60 9.51 0.41
N GLY A 67 1.26 10.76 0.77
CA GLY A 67 2.14 11.61 1.57
C GLY A 67 2.47 11.06 2.96
N TRP A 68 1.60 10.27 3.61
CA TRP A 68 1.91 9.67 4.91
C TRP A 68 3.05 8.67 4.82
N TRP A 69 3.02 7.81 3.82
CA TRP A 69 3.96 6.73 3.65
C TRP A 69 5.30 7.23 3.12
N LEU A 70 5.27 8.20 2.18
CA LEU A 70 6.48 8.88 1.73
C LEU A 70 7.12 9.67 2.86
N GLY A 71 6.34 10.38 3.66
CA GLY A 71 6.83 11.10 4.84
C GLY A 71 7.47 10.16 5.86
N LEU A 72 6.85 9.01 6.14
CA LEU A 72 7.42 7.98 7.01
C LEU A 72 8.76 7.44 6.46
N PHE A 73 8.84 7.23 5.15
CA PHE A 73 10.07 6.79 4.48
C PHE A 73 11.21 7.81 4.66
N ILE A 74 10.94 9.09 4.39
CA ILE A 74 11.91 10.19 4.55
C ILE A 74 12.36 10.31 6.01
N VAL A 75 11.40 10.31 6.95
CA VAL A 75 11.71 10.39 8.39
C VAL A 75 12.54 9.19 8.83
N SER A 76 12.25 7.98 8.39
CA SER A 76 13.03 6.80 8.75
C SER A 76 14.47 6.85 8.22
N ALA A 77 14.67 7.47 7.07
CA ALA A 77 16.02 7.67 6.51
C ALA A 77 16.83 8.73 7.29
N ALA A 78 16.17 9.83 7.66
CA ALA A 78 16.82 10.98 8.33
C ALA A 78 17.01 10.81 9.85
N ALA A 79 16.13 10.06 10.51
CA ALA A 79 16.16 9.91 11.97
C ALA A 79 17.40 9.13 12.46
N PRO A 80 17.93 9.44 13.65
CA PRO A 80 19.07 8.74 14.26
C PRO A 80 18.64 7.38 14.85
N LEU A 81 18.08 6.51 14.02
CA LEU A 81 17.65 5.17 14.39
C LEU A 81 18.77 4.14 14.22
N SER A 82 18.69 3.03 14.96
CA SER A 82 19.57 1.88 14.72
C SER A 82 19.38 1.35 13.29
N PRO A 83 20.39 0.70 12.68
CA PRO A 83 20.28 0.15 11.33
C PRO A 83 19.08 -0.79 11.15
N VAL A 84 18.78 -1.59 12.16
CA VAL A 84 17.62 -2.51 12.17
C VAL A 84 16.31 -1.73 12.13
N CYS A 85 16.16 -0.73 13.00
CA CYS A 85 14.96 0.09 13.02
C CYS A 85 14.79 0.87 11.71
N LYS A 86 15.87 1.41 11.14
CA LYS A 86 15.82 2.06 9.82
C LYS A 86 15.33 1.10 8.75
N ALA A 87 15.89 -0.10 8.67
CA ALA A 87 15.49 -1.09 7.69
C ALA A 87 13.99 -1.47 7.82
N LEU A 88 13.52 -1.69 9.05
CA LEU A 88 12.12 -2.02 9.31
C LEU A 88 11.19 -0.86 8.93
N CYS A 89 11.45 0.34 9.40
CA CYS A 89 10.60 1.51 9.13
C CYS A 89 10.60 1.87 7.63
N ALA A 90 11.77 1.88 7.00
CA ALA A 90 11.89 2.15 5.56
C ALA A 90 11.18 1.08 4.73
N GLY A 91 11.32 -0.19 5.11
CA GLY A 91 10.63 -1.30 4.45
C GLY A 91 9.10 -1.18 4.58
N LEU A 92 8.58 -0.98 5.80
CA LEU A 92 7.15 -0.78 6.02
C LEU A 92 6.59 0.40 5.19
N ALA A 93 7.29 1.53 5.23
CA ALA A 93 6.90 2.73 4.49
C ALA A 93 6.92 2.49 2.98
N MET A 94 7.96 1.82 2.46
CA MET A 94 8.08 1.48 1.05
C MET A 94 6.97 0.52 0.61
N GLY A 95 6.68 -0.51 1.39
CA GLY A 95 5.58 -1.44 1.10
C GLY A 95 4.23 -0.74 1.03
N ALA A 96 3.92 0.13 2.01
CA ALA A 96 2.69 0.90 2.01
C ALA A 96 2.61 1.92 0.86
N THR A 97 3.74 2.54 0.51
CA THR A 97 3.85 3.43 -0.67
C THR A 97 3.56 2.66 -1.95
N SER A 98 4.18 1.49 -2.12
CA SER A 98 3.96 0.58 -3.26
C SER A 98 2.48 0.17 -3.36
N HIS A 99 1.83 -0.15 -2.23
CA HIS A 99 0.39 -0.43 -2.19
C HIS A 99 -0.44 0.71 -2.79
N VAL A 100 -0.20 1.93 -2.32
CA VAL A 100 -0.93 3.13 -2.79
C VAL A 100 -0.69 3.38 -4.28
N LEU A 101 0.55 3.23 -4.75
CA LEU A 101 0.90 3.36 -6.18
C LEU A 101 0.18 2.32 -7.04
N LEU A 102 0.15 1.06 -6.61
CA LEU A 102 -0.57 0.00 -7.30
C LEU A 102 -2.08 0.25 -7.34
N ASP A 103 -2.64 0.79 -6.26
CA ASP A 103 -4.06 1.16 -6.21
C ASP A 103 -4.38 2.36 -7.12
N MET A 104 -3.43 3.26 -7.36
CA MET A 104 -3.56 4.34 -8.33
C MET A 104 -3.71 3.82 -9.77
N LEU A 105 -3.18 2.64 -10.07
CA LEU A 105 -3.35 1.99 -11.39
C LEU A 105 -4.76 1.44 -11.59
N THR A 106 -5.53 1.27 -10.53
CA THR A 106 -6.90 0.75 -10.61
C THR A 106 -7.92 1.83 -10.96
N THR A 107 -9.09 1.40 -11.45
CA THR A 107 -10.20 2.30 -11.78
C THR A 107 -10.74 3.10 -10.58
N GLN A 108 -10.55 2.62 -9.34
CA GLN A 108 -11.02 3.33 -8.14
C GLN A 108 -10.08 4.45 -7.68
N GLY A 109 -8.79 4.34 -8.01
CA GLY A 109 -7.79 5.34 -7.69
C GLY A 109 -7.56 5.59 -6.19
N VAL A 110 -6.73 6.58 -5.89
CA VAL A 110 -6.34 7.01 -4.54
C VAL A 110 -6.54 8.51 -4.36
N PRO A 111 -6.70 9.01 -3.12
CA PRO A 111 -6.89 10.45 -2.89
C PRO A 111 -5.60 11.23 -3.18
N LEU A 112 -5.72 12.35 -3.88
CA LEU A 112 -4.62 13.27 -4.12
C LEU A 112 -4.25 14.08 -2.87
N LEU A 113 -5.23 14.41 -2.04
CA LEU A 113 -5.05 15.18 -0.81
C LEU A 113 -5.59 14.40 0.39
N PRO A 114 -5.00 14.57 1.60
CA PRO A 114 -5.50 13.93 2.81
C PRO A 114 -6.88 14.49 3.15
N PHE A 115 -7.66 13.72 3.90
CA PHE A 115 -8.99 14.08 4.42
C PHE A 115 -10.06 14.42 3.36
N THR A 116 -9.74 14.30 2.06
CA THR A 116 -10.72 14.48 0.98
C THR A 116 -10.85 13.24 0.11
N ARG A 117 -12.05 13.03 -0.44
CA ARG A 117 -12.34 11.95 -1.39
C ARG A 117 -12.76 12.47 -2.77
N LYS A 118 -12.83 13.80 -2.92
CA LYS A 118 -13.32 14.41 -4.16
C LYS A 118 -12.29 14.33 -5.28
N ASN A 119 -11.02 14.57 -4.96
CA ASN A 119 -9.94 14.57 -5.95
C ASN A 119 -9.17 13.25 -5.86
N ARG A 120 -9.45 12.34 -6.78
CA ARG A 120 -8.78 11.03 -6.88
C ARG A 120 -7.95 10.97 -8.15
N VAL A 121 -6.78 10.35 -8.02
CA VAL A 121 -5.93 10.01 -9.17
C VAL A 121 -6.12 8.52 -9.46
N SER A 122 -6.45 8.21 -10.71
CA SER A 122 -6.60 6.86 -11.22
C SER A 122 -6.06 6.81 -12.65
N LEU A 123 -5.17 5.86 -12.93
CA LEU A 123 -4.70 5.59 -14.29
C LEU A 123 -5.60 4.57 -15.02
N SER A 124 -6.53 3.95 -14.31
CA SER A 124 -7.57 3.04 -14.86
C SER A 124 -7.02 1.91 -15.74
N LEU A 125 -5.79 1.45 -15.50
CA LEU A 125 -5.13 0.41 -16.29
C LEU A 125 -5.69 -0.98 -16.01
N CYS A 126 -6.17 -1.24 -14.79
CA CYS A 126 -6.73 -2.53 -14.41
C CYS A 126 -7.90 -2.39 -13.43
N SER A 127 -8.70 -3.44 -13.33
CA SER A 127 -9.77 -3.54 -12.35
C SER A 127 -9.45 -4.67 -11.37
N THR A 128 -9.68 -4.42 -10.08
CA THR A 128 -9.44 -5.40 -9.01
C THR A 128 -10.16 -6.72 -9.28
N GLY A 129 -9.44 -7.84 -9.20
CA GLY A 129 -9.99 -9.19 -9.37
C GLY A 129 -10.28 -9.61 -10.79
N LYS A 130 -9.95 -8.80 -11.80
CA LYS A 130 -10.11 -9.13 -13.22
C LYS A 130 -8.79 -9.61 -13.83
N MET A 131 -8.85 -10.19 -15.04
CA MET A 131 -7.69 -10.70 -15.79
C MET A 131 -6.53 -9.69 -15.87
N GLY A 132 -6.83 -8.40 -16.05
CA GLY A 132 -5.82 -7.35 -16.10
C GLY A 132 -4.94 -7.26 -14.84
N GLU A 133 -5.47 -7.58 -13.67
CA GLU A 133 -4.66 -7.63 -12.44
C GLU A 133 -3.65 -8.78 -12.46
N TYR A 134 -4.03 -9.95 -12.98
CA TYR A 134 -3.14 -11.10 -13.06
C TYR A 134 -2.06 -10.94 -14.14
N VAL A 135 -2.41 -10.33 -15.28
CA VAL A 135 -1.44 -9.98 -16.31
C VAL A 135 -0.42 -8.99 -15.75
N PHE A 136 -0.87 -8.00 -15.01
CA PHE A 136 0.00 -7.02 -14.36
C PHE A 136 0.90 -7.67 -13.30
N LEU A 137 0.36 -8.59 -12.50
CA LEU A 137 1.14 -9.36 -11.52
C LEU A 137 2.22 -10.19 -12.20
N ALA A 138 1.87 -10.88 -13.28
CA ALA A 138 2.84 -11.66 -14.07
C ALA A 138 3.95 -10.78 -14.66
N ALA A 139 3.61 -9.58 -15.14
CA ALA A 139 4.59 -8.62 -15.64
C ALA A 139 5.55 -8.13 -14.53
N ILE A 140 5.05 -7.83 -13.33
CA ILE A 140 5.88 -7.48 -12.18
C ILE A 140 6.89 -8.59 -11.88
N VAL A 141 6.44 -9.84 -11.80
CA VAL A 141 7.31 -10.99 -11.51
C VAL A 141 8.35 -11.18 -12.61
N ALA A 142 7.95 -11.08 -13.88
CA ALA A 142 8.87 -11.23 -15.01
C ALA A 142 9.98 -10.16 -15.08
N VAL A 143 9.67 -8.93 -14.66
CA VAL A 143 10.65 -7.82 -14.64
C VAL A 143 11.58 -7.90 -13.42
N SER A 144 11.16 -8.57 -12.34
CA SER A 144 11.93 -8.71 -11.09
C SER A 144 12.72 -10.02 -10.99
N ALA A 145 12.62 -10.91 -11.97
CA ALA A 145 13.39 -12.16 -12.08
C ALA A 145 14.69 -11.94 -12.85
#